data_7b9ad2169b4e444d263d1c40d08c1b5d
#
_entry.id   7b9ad2169b4e444d263d1c40d08c1b5d
#
_cell.length_a   1.000
_cell.length_b   1.000
_cell.length_c   1.000
_cell.angle_alpha   90.00
_cell.angle_beta   90.00
_cell.angle_gamma   90.00
#
_symmetry.space_group_name_H-M   'P 1'
#
loop_
_entity.id
_entity.type
_entity.pdbx_description
1 polymer ?
#
loop_
_entity_poly.entity_id
_entity_poly.type
_entity_poly.pdbx_seq_one_letter_code
_entity_poly.pdbx_strand_id
1 'polypeptide(L)'
;MQWCDNDYFQKVGEDFVQWYYNQFDNTNRMELVNLYAEGATLTWEGTLFSGREAIAGKLTGMPFQQIKHIITDHDIQPTLDKSILVMVFGQLKADNDLPLAFHQVFMLKPLNGNWVCTNDVFRLGVHNIPVEAQ
;
A
#
# COMPACT_ATOMS: atom_id res chain seq x y z
N MET A 1 20.39 19.34 3.73
CA MET A 1 19.80 18.53 2.65
C MET A 1 18.48 19.15 2.21
N GLN A 2 18.26 19.20 0.92
CA GLN A 2 16.99 19.64 0.38
C GLN A 2 15.96 18.57 0.61
N TRP A 3 14.76 18.93 1.08
CA TRP A 3 13.70 17.95 1.24
C TRP A 3 13.35 17.27 -0.08
N CYS A 4 13.35 18.03 -1.16
CA CYS A 4 13.00 17.53 -2.49
C CYS A 4 14.19 16.88 -3.20
N ASP A 5 15.26 16.55 -2.47
CA ASP A 5 16.38 15.80 -3.01
C ASP A 5 15.88 14.43 -3.47
N ASN A 6 16.07 14.14 -4.77
CA ASN A 6 15.55 12.92 -5.37
C ASN A 6 16.08 11.66 -4.69
N ASP A 7 17.32 11.69 -4.20
CA ASP A 7 17.92 10.52 -3.59
C ASP A 7 17.26 10.16 -2.27
N TYR A 8 16.79 11.18 -1.53
CA TYR A 8 16.23 10.93 -0.21
C TYR A 8 14.81 10.37 -0.28
N PHE A 9 13.87 11.13 -0.85
CA PHE A 9 12.47 10.69 -0.83
C PHE A 9 12.26 9.47 -1.70
N GLN A 10 12.98 9.37 -2.80
CA GLN A 10 12.90 8.22 -3.69
C GLN A 10 13.33 6.95 -2.96
N LYS A 11 14.44 7.01 -2.23
CA LYS A 11 14.93 5.86 -1.49
C LYS A 11 13.97 5.44 -0.38
N VAL A 12 13.41 6.39 0.35
CA VAL A 12 12.44 6.08 1.40
C VAL A 12 11.23 5.36 0.80
N GLY A 13 10.70 5.87 -0.30
CA GLY A 13 9.55 5.26 -0.97
C GLY A 13 9.85 3.87 -1.50
N GLU A 14 11.02 3.68 -2.13
CA GLU A 14 11.41 2.38 -2.67
C GLU A 14 11.60 1.35 -1.57
N ASP A 15 12.25 1.73 -0.48
CA ASP A 15 12.46 0.84 0.66
C ASP A 15 11.11 0.45 1.28
N PHE A 16 10.18 1.41 1.36
CA PHE A 16 8.85 1.14 1.87
C PHE A 16 8.11 0.13 1.00
N VAL A 17 8.10 0.32 -0.30
CA VAL A 17 7.41 -0.58 -1.23
C VAL A 17 7.94 -2.00 -1.08
N GLN A 18 9.26 -2.15 -1.09
CA GLN A 18 9.89 -3.47 -0.98
C GLN A 18 9.53 -4.13 0.34
N TRP A 19 9.63 -3.40 1.44
CA TRP A 19 9.36 -3.94 2.77
C TRP A 19 7.88 -4.31 2.92
N TYR A 20 6.98 -3.43 2.46
CA TYR A 20 5.54 -3.62 2.62
C TYR A 20 5.07 -4.92 1.96
N TYR A 21 5.39 -5.11 0.68
CA TYR A 21 4.90 -6.29 -0.03
C TYR A 21 5.62 -7.56 0.42
N ASN A 22 6.87 -7.44 0.83
CA ASN A 22 7.59 -8.58 1.36
C ASN A 22 6.94 -9.08 2.66
N GLN A 23 6.58 -8.17 3.55
CA GLN A 23 5.88 -8.52 4.78
C GLN A 23 4.49 -9.07 4.52
N PHE A 24 3.78 -8.46 3.58
CA PHE A 24 2.44 -8.91 3.23
C PHE A 24 2.46 -10.35 2.73
N ASP A 25 3.42 -10.67 1.87
CA ASP A 25 3.51 -11.99 1.23
C ASP A 25 4.00 -13.08 2.18
N ASN A 26 4.68 -12.70 3.25
CA ASN A 26 5.21 -13.66 4.23
C ASN A 26 4.20 -14.04 5.31
N THR A 27 2.95 -13.67 5.14
CA THR A 27 1.82 -14.02 6.01
C THR A 27 1.86 -13.41 7.41
N ASN A 28 2.90 -12.66 7.76
CA ASN A 28 2.96 -11.98 9.07
C ASN A 28 2.39 -10.56 8.94
N ARG A 29 1.08 -10.48 8.69
CA ARG A 29 0.42 -9.20 8.44
C ARG A 29 0.29 -8.33 9.67
N MET A 30 0.41 -8.93 10.86
CA MET A 30 0.42 -8.14 12.09
C MET A 30 1.60 -7.15 12.14
N GLU A 31 2.73 -7.53 11.54
CA GLU A 31 3.87 -6.61 11.46
C GLU A 31 3.57 -5.38 10.63
N LEU A 32 2.69 -5.52 9.63
CA LEU A 32 2.30 -4.37 8.81
C LEU A 32 1.54 -3.33 9.62
N VAL A 33 0.82 -3.75 10.64
CA VAL A 33 -0.01 -2.84 11.44
C VAL A 33 0.85 -1.77 12.11
N ASN A 34 2.07 -2.13 12.50
CA ASN A 34 2.98 -1.20 13.16
C ASN A 34 3.44 -0.07 12.24
N LEU A 35 3.29 -0.25 10.95
CA LEU A 35 3.64 0.78 9.96
C LEU A 35 2.63 1.92 9.93
N TYR A 36 1.37 1.64 10.27
CA TYR A 36 0.30 2.64 10.15
C TYR A 36 0.27 3.55 11.37
N ALA A 37 0.04 4.84 11.13
CA ALA A 37 -0.24 5.79 12.20
C ALA A 37 -1.54 5.42 12.90
N GLU A 38 -1.72 5.83 14.15
CA GLU A 38 -2.92 5.50 14.91
C GLU A 38 -4.20 5.93 14.22
N GLY A 39 -4.19 7.13 13.62
CA GLY A 39 -5.36 7.68 12.93
C GLY A 39 -5.39 7.39 11.44
N ALA A 40 -4.58 6.44 10.97
CA ALA A 40 -4.49 6.14 9.54
C ALA A 40 -5.81 5.63 8.98
N THR A 41 -5.95 5.77 7.66
CA THR A 41 -7.13 5.31 6.93
C THR A 41 -6.70 4.37 5.82
N LEU A 42 -7.38 3.24 5.73
CA LEU A 42 -7.20 2.27 4.64
C LEU A 42 -8.53 2.14 3.91
N THR A 43 -8.49 2.25 2.59
CA THR A 43 -9.64 1.89 1.74
C THR A 43 -9.26 0.66 0.94
N TRP A 44 -10.02 -0.40 1.11
CA TRP A 44 -9.78 -1.68 0.44
C TRP A 44 -10.98 -2.01 -0.42
N GLU A 45 -10.81 -1.94 -1.72
CA GLU A 45 -11.89 -2.23 -2.68
C GLU A 45 -13.16 -1.45 -2.35
N GLY A 46 -12.99 -0.17 -2.03
CA GLY A 46 -14.11 0.74 -1.76
C GLY A 46 -14.59 0.77 -0.32
N THR A 47 -14.13 -0.14 0.54
CA THR A 47 -14.53 -0.15 1.94
C THR A 47 -13.48 0.56 2.80
N LEU A 48 -13.94 1.50 3.61
CA LEU A 48 -13.06 2.35 4.41
C LEU A 48 -12.87 1.77 5.81
N PHE A 49 -11.62 1.68 6.23
CA PHE A 49 -11.24 1.26 7.58
C PHE A 49 -10.47 2.40 8.22
N SER A 50 -10.97 2.92 9.33
CA SER A 50 -10.40 4.08 9.99
C SER A 50 -9.79 3.69 11.32
N GLY A 51 -8.51 4.06 11.48
CA GLY A 51 -7.76 3.76 12.69
C GLY A 51 -7.01 2.45 12.62
N ARG A 52 -5.92 2.38 13.39
CA ARG A 52 -5.02 1.22 13.36
C ARG A 52 -5.74 -0.08 13.72
N GLU A 53 -6.66 -0.04 14.68
CA GLU A 53 -7.37 -1.24 15.11
C GLU A 53 -8.23 -1.82 13.98
N ALA A 54 -8.98 -0.96 13.28
CA ALA A 54 -9.80 -1.40 12.16
C ALA A 54 -8.93 -1.94 11.02
N ILE A 55 -7.81 -1.28 10.76
CA ILE A 55 -6.86 -1.74 9.73
C ILE A 55 -6.29 -3.10 10.11
N ALA A 56 -5.93 -3.29 11.38
CA ALA A 56 -5.43 -4.58 11.86
C ALA A 56 -6.45 -5.70 11.61
N GLY A 57 -7.71 -5.44 11.93
CA GLY A 57 -8.78 -6.41 11.69
C GLY A 57 -8.91 -6.79 10.23
N LYS A 58 -8.79 -5.81 9.33
CA LYS A 58 -8.86 -6.09 7.89
C LYS A 58 -7.66 -6.91 7.42
N LEU A 59 -6.45 -6.50 7.77
CA LEU A 59 -5.25 -7.13 7.26
C LEU A 59 -5.07 -8.56 7.78
N THR A 60 -5.46 -8.81 9.02
CA THR A 60 -5.32 -10.15 9.62
C THR A 60 -6.50 -11.06 9.30
N GLY A 61 -7.64 -10.50 8.87
CA GLY A 61 -8.85 -11.27 8.59
C GLY A 61 -9.04 -11.66 7.13
N MET A 62 -8.02 -11.52 6.30
CA MET A 62 -8.16 -11.85 4.88
C MET A 62 -8.32 -13.35 4.67
N PRO A 63 -9.18 -13.77 3.70
CA PRO A 63 -9.58 -15.16 3.59
C PRO A 63 -8.58 -16.08 2.90
N PHE A 64 -7.51 -15.55 2.32
CA PHE A 64 -6.52 -16.38 1.62
C PHE A 64 -5.42 -16.84 2.57
N GLN A 65 -4.80 -17.97 2.27
CA GLN A 65 -3.68 -18.49 3.06
C GLN A 65 -2.34 -18.05 2.50
N GLN A 66 -2.23 -17.94 1.19
CA GLN A 66 -1.01 -17.51 0.51
C GLN A 66 -1.34 -16.39 -0.44
N ILE A 67 -0.45 -15.41 -0.50
CA ILE A 67 -0.57 -14.33 -1.46
C ILE A 67 0.82 -13.94 -1.92
N LYS A 68 0.91 -13.55 -3.19
CA LYS A 68 2.15 -13.06 -3.77
C LYS A 68 1.85 -11.81 -4.60
N HIS A 69 2.64 -10.78 -4.37
CA HIS A 69 2.58 -9.55 -5.18
C HIS A 69 3.79 -9.49 -6.09
N ILE A 70 3.56 -9.08 -7.34
CA ILE A 70 4.62 -8.77 -8.29
C ILE A 70 4.43 -7.32 -8.68
N ILE A 71 5.40 -6.48 -8.35
CA ILE A 71 5.31 -5.05 -8.61
C ILE A 71 5.82 -4.78 -10.01
N THR A 72 4.95 -4.23 -10.85
CA THR A 72 5.33 -3.85 -12.21
C THR A 72 6.11 -2.57 -12.21
N ASP A 73 5.60 -1.55 -11.51
CA ASP A 73 6.24 -0.25 -11.43
C ASP A 73 5.70 0.54 -10.26
N HIS A 74 6.36 1.64 -9.96
CA HIS A 74 5.92 2.54 -8.90
C HIS A 74 6.35 3.96 -9.24
N ASP A 75 5.62 4.94 -8.68
CA ASP A 75 5.95 6.36 -8.80
C ASP A 75 5.95 6.96 -7.40
N ILE A 76 6.97 7.76 -7.12
CA ILE A 76 7.19 8.32 -5.80
C ILE A 76 7.38 9.83 -5.93
N GLN A 77 6.64 10.60 -5.13
CA GLN A 77 6.72 12.06 -5.16
C GLN A 77 6.81 12.62 -3.75
N PRO A 78 7.60 13.67 -3.54
CA PRO A 78 7.51 14.43 -2.30
C PRO A 78 6.29 15.33 -2.37
N THR A 79 5.62 15.54 -1.24
CA THR A 79 4.50 16.47 -1.16
C THR A 79 4.96 17.82 -0.60
N LEU A 80 4.07 18.82 -0.70
CA LEU A 80 4.41 20.16 -0.23
C LEU A 80 4.57 20.22 1.28
N ASP A 81 3.94 19.30 2.02
CA ASP A 81 4.04 19.25 3.48
C ASP A 81 5.08 18.25 3.98
N LYS A 82 6.04 17.90 3.12
CA LYS A 82 7.15 16.99 3.45
C LYS A 82 6.71 15.56 3.75
N SER A 83 5.63 15.14 3.11
CA SER A 83 5.21 13.75 3.07
C SER A 83 5.69 13.11 1.78
N ILE A 84 5.46 11.81 1.63
CA ILE A 84 5.83 11.08 0.43
C ILE A 84 4.58 10.37 -0.10
N LEU A 85 4.27 10.62 -1.36
CA LEU A 85 3.18 9.95 -2.05
C LEU A 85 3.78 8.81 -2.86
N VAL A 86 3.23 7.61 -2.69
CA VAL A 86 3.71 6.40 -3.38
C VAL A 86 2.55 5.77 -4.11
N MET A 87 2.71 5.54 -5.40
CA MET A 87 1.74 4.81 -6.22
C MET A 87 2.41 3.54 -6.74
N VAL A 88 1.70 2.41 -6.61
CA VAL A 88 2.20 1.12 -7.02
C VAL A 88 1.22 0.48 -8.00
N PHE A 89 1.76 -0.18 -9.01
CA PHE A 89 0.97 -0.91 -9.99
C PHE A 89 1.61 -2.29 -10.17
N GLY A 90 0.79 -3.34 -10.11
CA GLY A 90 1.32 -4.68 -10.27
C GLY A 90 0.22 -5.71 -10.37
N GLN A 91 0.59 -6.95 -10.03
CA GLN A 91 -0.33 -8.07 -10.01
C GLN A 91 -0.21 -8.79 -8.67
N LEU A 92 -1.32 -9.38 -8.24
CA LEU A 92 -1.31 -10.26 -7.07
C LEU A 92 -1.97 -11.58 -7.42
N LYS A 93 -1.56 -12.62 -6.72
CA LYS A 93 -2.15 -13.95 -6.84
C LYS A 93 -2.41 -14.50 -5.45
N ALA A 94 -3.67 -14.76 -5.14
CA ALA A 94 -4.10 -15.31 -3.87
C ALA A 94 -4.41 -16.81 -4.05
N ASP A 95 -3.76 -17.66 -3.25
CA ASP A 95 -3.93 -19.11 -3.30
C ASP A 95 -3.80 -19.63 -4.73
N ASN A 96 -4.82 -20.35 -5.23
CA ASN A 96 -4.82 -20.91 -6.58
C ASN A 96 -5.59 -20.06 -7.60
N ASP A 97 -6.01 -18.86 -7.21
CA ASP A 97 -6.75 -17.98 -8.10
C ASP A 97 -5.85 -17.44 -9.21
N LEU A 98 -6.48 -16.96 -10.29
CA LEU A 98 -5.75 -16.31 -11.37
C LEU A 98 -5.16 -14.98 -10.90
N PRO A 99 -4.01 -14.59 -11.47
CA PRO A 99 -3.44 -13.28 -11.13
C PRO A 99 -4.39 -12.14 -11.51
N LEU A 100 -4.43 -11.12 -10.64
CA LEU A 100 -5.25 -9.93 -10.85
C LEU A 100 -4.36 -8.70 -10.80
N ALA A 101 -4.61 -7.74 -11.68
CA ALA A 101 -3.94 -6.44 -11.63
C ALA A 101 -4.45 -5.65 -10.42
N PHE A 102 -3.58 -4.86 -9.82
CA PHE A 102 -3.97 -3.98 -8.73
C PHE A 102 -3.22 -2.66 -8.80
N HIS A 103 -3.82 -1.65 -8.16
CA HIS A 103 -3.19 -0.35 -7.92
C HIS A 103 -3.29 -0.06 -6.43
N GLN A 104 -2.25 0.56 -5.90
CA GLN A 104 -2.24 0.92 -4.49
C GLN A 104 -1.51 2.25 -4.30
N VAL A 105 -2.08 3.11 -3.46
CA VAL A 105 -1.51 4.43 -3.19
C VAL A 105 -1.30 4.56 -1.70
N PHE A 106 -0.11 5.01 -1.32
CA PHE A 106 0.25 5.25 0.08
C PHE A 106 0.67 6.69 0.28
N MET A 107 0.37 7.23 1.46
CA MET A 107 0.96 8.47 1.93
C MET A 107 1.80 8.17 3.15
N LEU A 108 3.08 8.57 3.10
CA LEU A 108 4.01 8.38 4.21
C LEU A 108 4.35 9.72 4.84
N LYS A 109 4.34 9.77 6.16
CA LYS A 109 4.72 10.97 6.91
C LYS A 109 5.78 10.65 7.94
N PRO A 110 6.69 11.61 8.22
CA PRO A 110 7.65 11.40 9.29
C PRO A 110 6.98 11.54 10.65
N LEU A 111 7.32 10.65 11.57
CA LEU A 111 6.83 10.68 12.93
C LEU A 111 7.90 10.12 13.86
N ASN A 112 8.39 10.97 14.76
CA ASN A 112 9.38 10.55 15.78
C ASN A 112 10.61 9.85 15.17
N GLY A 113 11.11 10.40 14.08
CA GLY A 113 12.31 9.85 13.44
C GLY A 113 12.07 8.69 12.50
N ASN A 114 10.83 8.23 12.39
CA ASN A 114 10.45 7.12 11.51
C ASN A 114 9.44 7.59 10.48
N TRP A 115 9.23 6.78 9.45
CA TRP A 115 8.18 7.02 8.46
C TRP A 115 7.01 6.11 8.74
N VAL A 116 5.79 6.69 8.77
CA VAL A 116 4.56 5.93 9.01
C VAL A 116 3.60 6.15 7.86
N CYS A 117 2.73 5.17 7.62
CA CYS A 117 1.68 5.28 6.62
C CYS A 117 0.45 5.92 7.24
N THR A 118 -0.04 7.00 6.64
CA THR A 118 -1.25 7.66 7.10
C THR A 118 -2.45 7.34 6.22
N ASN A 119 -2.21 7.01 4.95
CA ASN A 119 -3.29 6.71 4.00
C ASN A 119 -2.85 5.58 3.09
N ASP A 120 -3.80 4.68 2.82
CA ASP A 120 -3.58 3.51 1.98
C ASP A 120 -4.85 3.26 1.19
N VAL A 121 -4.77 3.25 -0.14
CA VAL A 121 -5.93 3.01 -1.00
C VAL A 121 -5.58 1.87 -1.95
N PHE A 122 -6.34 0.79 -1.88
CA PHE A 122 -6.12 -0.41 -2.68
C PHE A 122 -7.30 -0.67 -3.61
N ARG A 123 -7.00 -0.97 -4.86
CA ARG A 123 -8.01 -1.35 -5.85
C ARG A 123 -7.51 -2.45 -6.77
N LEU A 124 -8.35 -3.44 -7.00
CA LEU A 124 -8.10 -4.40 -8.08
C LEU A 124 -8.46 -3.75 -9.42
N GLY A 125 -7.70 -4.09 -10.46
CA GLY A 125 -7.94 -3.60 -11.79
C GLY A 125 -8.90 -4.46 -12.58
N VAL A 126 -10.08 -4.73 -12.01
CA VAL A 126 -11.08 -5.58 -12.64
C VAL A 126 -12.18 -4.70 -13.22
N HIS A 127 -12.51 -4.95 -14.49
CA HIS A 127 -13.54 -4.20 -15.20
C HIS A 127 -14.72 -5.12 -15.49
N ASN A 128 -15.88 -4.76 -14.96
CA ASN A 128 -17.10 -5.51 -15.15
C ASN A 128 -17.96 -4.95 -16.27
N ILE A 129 -17.60 -3.77 -16.80
CA ILE A 129 -18.37 -3.09 -17.83
C ILE A 129 -17.53 -3.05 -19.11
N PRO A 130 -18.04 -3.60 -20.25
CA PRO A 130 -17.32 -3.51 -21.52
C PRO A 130 -17.11 -2.06 -21.95
N VAL A 131 -16.00 -1.80 -22.62
CA VAL A 131 -15.67 -0.45 -23.09
C VAL A 131 -16.79 0.13 -23.95
N GLU A 132 -17.39 -0.71 -24.79
CA GLU A 132 -18.45 -0.27 -25.71
C GLU A 132 -19.73 0.17 -24.96
N ALA A 133 -19.90 -0.22 -23.71
CA ALA A 133 -21.07 0.15 -22.91
C ALA A 133 -20.91 1.52 -22.25
N GLN A 134 -19.77 2.12 -22.40
CA GLN A 134 -19.49 3.43 -21.82
C GLN A 134 -19.79 4.52 -22.85
#